data_169dc11ff505caecbecc7e82a9c51da1
#
_entry.id   169dc11ff505caecbecc7e82a9c51da1
#
_cell.length_a   1.000
_cell.length_b   1.000
_cell.length_c   1.000
_cell.angle_alpha   90.00
_cell.angle_beta   90.00
_cell.angle_gamma   90.00
#
_symmetry.space_group_name_H-M   'P 1'
#
loop_
_entity.id
_entity.type
_entity.pdbx_description
1 polymer ?
#
loop_
_entity_poly.entity_id
_entity_poly.type
_entity_poly.pdbx_seq_one_letter_code
_entity_poly.pdbx_strand_id
1 'polypeptide(L)'
;AKSTQEQYDYEPMKSNRWKKVEPVVKSYIGNTLHLLGQLTDASMTSLVLRRLAASVAFLKPFERLTKRVTRTTLMCFSSGEPRLRVSAIVLLRAIAATCPGPALERAVKGVYRAYASNAKFMNANSAENIAFMSACVVEMFGIDQNQSYGLAFAYIRQLATLLRNALAQKTKDAFKSVYCWQYINCLECFERILTAHASNREYSSKGSGEQTTKDGSTSVLRPLAYPVQQIALGAARVLPSARYAPLRIRLLKILNRLSRSMETFAPVAPLALELLNFSELYKAPMSTKAPSPDFTLALRVSKTELRSPAVQDVVVESAFEELGEHYFFCCFFVFYSKTYSHR
;
A
#
# COMPACT_ATOMS: atom_id res chain seq x y z
N ALA A 1 26.03 -4.27 0.43
CA ALA A 1 24.97 -4.85 1.26
C ALA A 1 25.47 -5.26 2.65
N LYS A 2 26.59 -6.02 2.77
CA LYS A 2 27.17 -6.40 4.08
C LYS A 2 27.51 -5.20 4.97
N SER A 3 28.13 -4.15 4.41
CA SER A 3 28.51 -2.95 5.18
C SER A 3 27.33 -2.17 5.75
N THR A 4 26.16 -2.25 5.12
CA THR A 4 24.95 -1.55 5.57
C THR A 4 24.29 -2.30 6.74
N GLN A 5 24.29 -3.64 6.70
CA GLN A 5 23.76 -4.48 7.78
C GLN A 5 24.60 -4.33 9.05
N GLU A 6 25.94 -4.39 8.93
CA GLU A 6 26.86 -4.17 10.05
C GLU A 6 26.66 -2.79 10.72
N GLN A 7 26.29 -1.78 9.93
CA GLN A 7 26.03 -0.42 10.44
C GLN A 7 24.73 -0.35 11.26
N TYR A 8 23.72 -1.18 10.94
CA TYR A 8 22.45 -1.28 11.71
C TYR A 8 22.61 -2.10 13.00
N ASP A 9 23.50 -3.09 13.00
CA ASP A 9 23.75 -3.96 14.16
C ASP A 9 24.69 -3.34 15.20
N TYR A 10 25.33 -2.21 14.88
CA TYR A 10 26.19 -1.52 15.79
C TYR A 10 25.46 -1.06 17.07
N GLU A 11 25.98 -1.46 18.23
CA GLU A 11 25.46 -1.08 19.55
C GLU A 11 26.44 -0.10 20.25
N PRO A 12 26.18 1.22 20.15
CA PRO A 12 27.08 2.23 20.76
C PRO A 12 27.29 2.05 22.25
N MET A 13 26.28 1.54 22.96
CA MET A 13 26.29 1.36 24.42
C MET A 13 27.34 0.34 24.90
N LYS A 14 27.74 -0.60 24.04
CA LYS A 14 28.79 -1.59 24.37
C LYS A 14 30.20 -1.00 24.37
N SER A 15 30.38 0.22 23.85
CA SER A 15 31.69 0.87 23.81
C SER A 15 32.06 1.50 25.16
N ASN A 16 33.28 1.24 25.65
CA ASN A 16 33.82 1.86 26.88
C ASN A 16 33.87 3.40 26.80
N ARG A 17 33.88 3.97 25.59
CA ARG A 17 33.90 5.44 25.36
C ARG A 17 32.49 6.05 25.35
N TRP A 18 31.44 5.23 25.39
CA TRP A 18 30.05 5.71 25.25
C TRP A 18 29.70 6.81 26.25
N LYS A 19 30.02 6.61 27.55
CA LYS A 19 29.74 7.61 28.60
C LYS A 19 30.27 9.01 28.32
N LYS A 20 31.42 9.12 27.60
CA LYS A 20 32.00 10.40 27.22
C LYS A 20 31.35 11.01 25.98
N VAL A 21 30.88 10.18 25.06
CA VAL A 21 30.34 10.60 23.74
C VAL A 21 28.85 10.85 23.82
N GLU A 22 28.11 10.18 24.72
CA GLU A 22 26.67 10.28 24.89
C GLU A 22 26.12 11.73 24.94
N PRO A 23 26.67 12.66 25.79
CA PRO A 23 26.17 14.02 25.87
C PRO A 23 26.38 14.79 24.56
N VAL A 24 27.46 14.52 23.84
CA VAL A 24 27.79 15.16 22.56
C VAL A 24 26.78 14.69 21.49
N VAL A 25 26.51 13.39 21.42
CA VAL A 25 25.52 12.80 20.50
C VAL A 25 24.13 13.37 20.78
N LYS A 26 23.73 13.44 22.04
CA LYS A 26 22.45 14.00 22.46
C LYS A 26 22.29 15.47 22.04
N SER A 27 23.35 16.28 22.25
CA SER A 27 23.39 17.69 21.81
C SER A 27 23.32 17.80 20.29
N TYR A 28 24.13 16.99 19.56
CA TYR A 28 24.14 16.97 18.10
C TYR A 28 22.74 16.66 17.53
N ILE A 29 22.08 15.62 17.99
CA ILE A 29 20.73 15.26 17.51
C ILE A 29 19.71 16.35 17.88
N GLY A 30 19.80 16.93 19.10
CA GLY A 30 18.94 18.02 19.55
C GLY A 30 19.07 19.27 18.67
N ASN A 31 20.29 19.67 18.37
CA ASN A 31 20.59 20.82 17.50
C ASN A 31 20.16 20.56 16.05
N THR A 32 20.38 19.33 15.56
CA THR A 32 19.93 18.93 14.21
C THR A 32 18.41 18.99 14.09
N LEU A 33 17.66 18.55 15.12
CA LEU A 33 16.19 18.67 15.14
C LEU A 33 15.72 20.13 15.19
N HIS A 34 16.44 21.00 15.91
CA HIS A 34 16.15 22.43 15.94
C HIS A 34 16.39 23.07 14.56
N LEU A 35 17.53 22.74 13.94
CA LEU A 35 17.86 23.16 12.58
C LEU A 35 16.79 22.72 11.57
N LEU A 36 16.35 21.46 11.60
CA LEU A 36 15.29 20.94 10.74
C LEU A 36 13.96 21.70 10.88
N GLY A 37 13.68 22.24 12.06
CA GLY A 37 12.50 23.08 12.29
C GLY A 37 12.57 24.48 11.69
N GLN A 38 13.78 24.95 11.34
CA GLN A 38 14.02 26.28 10.79
C GLN A 38 14.28 26.26 9.28
N LEU A 39 14.68 25.10 8.74
CA LEU A 39 14.99 24.95 7.32
C LEU A 39 13.72 24.99 6.48
N THR A 40 13.69 25.88 5.49
CA THR A 40 12.65 26.00 4.48
C THR A 40 13.07 25.38 3.15
N ASP A 41 14.39 25.32 2.87
CA ASP A 41 14.91 24.73 1.64
C ASP A 41 14.87 23.20 1.69
N ALA A 42 14.22 22.61 0.67
CA ALA A 42 14.06 21.17 0.54
C ALA A 42 15.38 20.43 0.31
N SER A 43 16.34 21.06 -0.38
CA SER A 43 17.64 20.47 -0.69
C SER A 43 18.48 20.33 0.59
N MET A 44 18.57 21.39 1.37
CA MET A 44 19.29 21.39 2.66
C MET A 44 18.61 20.44 3.65
N THR A 45 17.28 20.46 3.74
CA THR A 45 16.53 19.51 4.58
C THR A 45 16.81 18.06 4.20
N SER A 46 16.84 17.75 2.89
CA SER A 46 17.18 16.42 2.36
C SER A 46 18.60 15.99 2.74
N LEU A 47 19.57 16.92 2.68
CA LEU A 47 20.95 16.67 3.12
C LEU A 47 21.01 16.29 4.60
N VAL A 48 20.35 17.07 5.46
CA VAL A 48 20.31 16.84 6.91
C VAL A 48 19.65 15.50 7.23
N LEU A 49 18.56 15.14 6.57
CA LEU A 49 17.90 13.84 6.77
C LEU A 49 18.82 12.67 6.38
N ARG A 50 19.57 12.79 5.28
CA ARG A 50 20.54 11.76 4.87
C ARG A 50 21.69 11.62 5.88
N ARG A 51 22.18 12.71 6.46
CA ARG A 51 23.19 12.67 7.51
C ARG A 51 22.66 12.04 8.80
N LEU A 52 21.41 12.32 9.16
CA LEU A 52 20.76 11.65 10.28
C LEU A 52 20.59 10.15 10.02
N ALA A 53 20.27 9.74 8.79
CA ALA A 53 20.16 8.33 8.43
C ALA A 53 21.48 7.57 8.65
N ALA A 54 22.63 8.18 8.35
CA ALA A 54 23.93 7.60 8.64
C ALA A 54 24.22 7.48 10.15
N SER A 55 23.55 8.26 10.98
CA SER A 55 23.78 8.32 12.45
C SER A 55 22.72 7.55 13.26
N VAL A 56 21.81 6.81 12.60
CA VAL A 56 20.66 6.18 13.25
C VAL A 56 21.03 5.21 14.37
N ALA A 57 22.17 4.50 14.26
CA ALA A 57 22.63 3.60 15.31
C ALA A 57 22.79 4.29 16.68
N PHE A 58 23.16 5.57 16.66
CA PHE A 58 23.30 6.37 17.88
C PHE A 58 21.97 6.85 18.47
N LEU A 59 20.83 6.63 17.78
CA LEU A 59 19.49 6.91 18.30
C LEU A 59 18.95 5.81 19.23
N LYS A 60 19.47 4.57 19.14
CA LYS A 60 19.02 3.43 19.92
C LYS A 60 18.84 3.74 21.43
N PRO A 61 19.77 4.39 22.11
CA PRO A 61 19.67 4.68 23.54
C PRO A 61 18.66 5.78 23.89
N PHE A 62 18.23 6.60 22.93
CA PHE A 62 17.46 7.81 23.18
C PHE A 62 16.03 7.72 22.66
N GLU A 63 15.17 6.99 23.34
CA GLU A 63 13.78 6.81 22.87
C GLU A 63 13.03 8.13 22.63
N ARG A 64 13.20 9.12 23.50
CA ARG A 64 12.55 10.44 23.36
C ARG A 64 13.03 11.19 22.12
N LEU A 65 14.32 11.12 21.82
CA LEU A 65 14.89 11.76 20.63
C LEU A 65 14.44 11.02 19.37
N THR A 66 14.48 9.69 19.38
CA THR A 66 13.97 8.84 18.27
C THR A 66 12.52 9.16 17.95
N LYS A 67 11.67 9.33 18.96
CA LYS A 67 10.27 9.75 18.79
C LYS A 67 10.16 11.13 18.13
N ARG A 68 10.98 12.09 18.52
CA ARG A 68 10.99 13.44 17.92
C ARG A 68 11.50 13.39 16.48
N VAL A 69 12.63 12.70 16.21
CA VAL A 69 13.17 12.50 14.86
C VAL A 69 12.13 11.86 13.95
N THR A 70 11.52 10.75 14.38
CA THR A 70 10.46 10.08 13.62
C THR A 70 9.32 11.02 13.28
N ARG A 71 8.84 11.82 14.24
CA ARG A 71 7.73 12.77 14.03
C ARG A 71 8.09 13.85 12.98
N THR A 72 9.26 14.47 13.11
CA THR A 72 9.72 15.51 12.17
C THR A 72 9.92 14.92 10.77
N THR A 73 10.51 13.73 10.67
CA THR A 73 10.71 13.05 9.39
C THR A 73 9.37 12.65 8.74
N LEU A 74 8.38 12.22 9.52
CA LEU A 74 7.02 11.95 9.02
C LEU A 74 6.33 13.20 8.47
N MET A 75 6.56 14.38 9.04
CA MET A 75 6.06 15.65 8.48
C MET A 75 6.69 15.90 7.10
N CYS A 76 8.00 15.74 6.98
CA CYS A 76 8.70 15.86 5.69
C CYS A 76 8.20 14.83 4.65
N PHE A 77 7.91 13.59 5.07
CA PHE A 77 7.36 12.55 4.20
C PHE A 77 5.93 12.88 3.74
N SER A 78 5.10 13.44 4.60
CA SER A 78 3.69 13.73 4.30
C SER A 78 3.51 14.92 3.35
N SER A 79 4.22 16.03 3.60
CA SER A 79 4.03 17.31 2.91
C SER A 79 5.18 17.73 2.00
N GLY A 80 6.28 16.99 2.02
CA GLY A 80 7.49 17.35 1.30
C GLY A 80 7.41 17.17 -0.22
N GLU A 81 8.32 17.82 -0.92
CA GLU A 81 8.59 17.56 -2.33
C GLU A 81 9.07 16.12 -2.58
N PRO A 82 9.00 15.58 -3.81
CA PRO A 82 9.38 14.20 -4.10
C PRO A 82 10.79 13.82 -3.61
N ARG A 83 11.80 14.69 -3.82
CA ARG A 83 13.17 14.44 -3.36
C ARG A 83 13.30 14.38 -1.84
N LEU A 84 12.55 15.25 -1.15
CA LEU A 84 12.52 15.28 0.31
C LEU A 84 11.82 14.03 0.87
N ARG A 85 10.74 13.56 0.22
CA ARG A 85 10.04 12.33 0.59
C ARG A 85 10.94 11.11 0.52
N VAL A 86 11.79 11.01 -0.53
CA VAL A 86 12.78 9.93 -0.67
C VAL A 86 13.78 9.95 0.50
N SER A 87 14.32 11.11 0.85
CA SER A 87 15.26 11.22 1.97
C SER A 87 14.59 10.91 3.32
N ALA A 88 13.32 11.30 3.46
CA ALA A 88 12.55 11.02 4.66
C ALA A 88 12.25 9.52 4.83
N ILE A 89 11.84 8.81 3.77
CA ILE A 89 11.56 7.38 3.88
C ILE A 89 12.82 6.56 4.14
N VAL A 90 13.95 6.94 3.58
CA VAL A 90 15.25 6.30 3.87
C VAL A 90 15.59 6.39 5.36
N LEU A 91 15.42 7.57 5.96
CA LEU A 91 15.62 7.74 7.40
C LEU A 91 14.60 6.95 8.24
N LEU A 92 13.31 6.96 7.86
CA LEU A 92 12.27 6.19 8.56
C LEU A 92 12.53 4.68 8.50
N ARG A 93 12.94 4.17 7.33
CA ARG A 93 13.33 2.77 7.15
C ARG A 93 14.54 2.42 8.02
N ALA A 94 15.56 3.29 8.03
CA ALA A 94 16.73 3.10 8.87
C ALA A 94 16.38 3.06 10.37
N ILE A 95 15.50 3.96 10.85
CA ILE A 95 15.03 3.95 12.24
C ILE A 95 14.26 2.66 12.54
N ALA A 96 13.39 2.22 11.63
CA ALA A 96 12.59 1.02 11.82
C ALA A 96 13.44 -0.25 11.87
N ALA A 97 14.48 -0.34 11.01
CA ALA A 97 15.40 -1.47 10.98
C ALA A 97 16.35 -1.50 12.19
N THR A 98 16.80 -0.30 12.65
CA THR A 98 17.80 -0.20 13.72
C THR A 98 17.19 -0.25 15.11
N CYS A 99 15.99 0.28 15.29
CA CYS A 99 15.31 0.41 16.59
C CYS A 99 14.01 -0.43 16.59
N PRO A 100 14.10 -1.75 16.83
CA PRO A 100 12.91 -2.63 16.86
C PRO A 100 11.95 -2.24 17.99
N GLY A 101 10.72 -2.75 17.94
CA GLY A 101 9.70 -2.51 18.95
C GLY A 101 8.95 -1.19 18.75
N PRO A 102 8.79 -0.34 19.77
CA PRO A 102 7.92 0.84 19.70
C PRO A 102 8.33 1.88 18.64
N ALA A 103 9.60 1.94 18.25
CA ALA A 103 10.08 2.87 17.23
C ALA A 103 9.68 2.39 15.83
N LEU A 104 9.81 1.10 15.55
CA LEU A 104 9.35 0.47 14.32
C LEU A 104 7.82 0.66 14.17
N GLU A 105 7.05 0.32 15.21
CA GLU A 105 5.59 0.49 15.18
C GLU A 105 5.20 1.94 14.86
N ARG A 106 5.84 2.92 15.51
CA ARG A 106 5.58 4.35 15.25
C ARG A 106 5.91 4.75 13.82
N ALA A 107 7.02 4.25 13.27
CA ALA A 107 7.44 4.55 11.91
C ALA A 107 6.45 3.95 10.88
N VAL A 108 6.14 2.66 10.96
CA VAL A 108 5.20 1.97 10.07
C VAL A 108 3.81 2.61 10.14
N LYS A 109 3.29 2.80 11.35
CA LYS A 109 1.98 3.45 11.59
C LYS A 109 1.94 4.89 11.07
N GLY A 110 3.05 5.63 11.23
CA GLY A 110 3.17 7.00 10.75
C GLY A 110 3.18 7.08 9.22
N VAL A 111 3.96 6.23 8.55
CA VAL A 111 4.04 6.17 7.09
C VAL A 111 2.69 5.78 6.48
N TYR A 112 2.02 4.77 7.03
CA TYR A 112 0.68 4.38 6.57
C TYR A 112 -0.34 5.52 6.74
N ARG A 113 -0.36 6.21 7.88
CA ARG A 113 -1.26 7.34 8.11
C ARG A 113 -0.99 8.51 7.17
N ALA A 114 0.27 8.83 6.91
CA ALA A 114 0.66 9.84 5.94
C ALA A 114 0.17 9.46 4.53
N TYR A 115 0.36 8.21 4.12
CA TYR A 115 -0.18 7.67 2.87
C TYR A 115 -1.70 7.79 2.80
N ALA A 116 -2.43 7.25 3.77
CA ALA A 116 -3.89 7.27 3.80
C ALA A 116 -4.48 8.69 3.77
N SER A 117 -3.80 9.66 4.39
CA SER A 117 -4.18 11.07 4.35
C SER A 117 -3.99 11.69 2.97
N ASN A 118 -2.89 11.36 2.27
CA ASN A 118 -2.59 11.87 0.92
C ASN A 118 -3.43 11.16 -0.15
N ALA A 119 -3.87 9.93 0.10
CA ALA A 119 -4.67 9.11 -0.84
C ALA A 119 -6.16 9.48 -0.91
N LYS A 120 -6.60 10.58 -0.27
CA LYS A 120 -8.00 11.03 -0.27
C LYS A 120 -8.48 11.54 -1.62
N PHE A 121 -7.60 12.16 -2.36
CA PHE A 121 -7.89 12.78 -3.66
C PHE A 121 -6.89 12.28 -4.69
N MET A 122 -7.40 11.72 -5.78
CA MET A 122 -6.60 11.21 -6.89
C MET A 122 -6.83 12.09 -8.11
N ASN A 123 -5.73 12.58 -8.68
CA ASN A 123 -5.70 13.31 -9.94
C ASN A 123 -4.38 13.00 -10.66
N ALA A 124 -4.22 13.40 -11.92
CA ALA A 124 -3.02 13.12 -12.70
C ALA A 124 -1.71 13.54 -11.98
N ASN A 125 -1.73 14.69 -11.32
CA ASN A 125 -0.54 15.22 -10.63
C ASN A 125 -0.22 14.50 -9.31
N SER A 126 -1.24 13.94 -8.63
CA SER A 126 -1.05 13.26 -7.34
C SER A 126 -0.83 11.75 -7.47
N ALA A 127 -1.19 11.15 -8.62
CA ALA A 127 -1.16 9.71 -8.83
C ALA A 127 0.23 9.10 -8.61
N GLU A 128 1.27 9.69 -9.17
CA GLU A 128 2.66 9.23 -9.00
C GLU A 128 3.11 9.30 -7.54
N ASN A 129 2.77 10.40 -6.86
CA ASN A 129 3.10 10.56 -5.43
C ASN A 129 2.38 9.53 -4.56
N ILE A 130 1.09 9.25 -4.84
CA ILE A 130 0.32 8.23 -4.12
C ILE A 130 0.90 6.84 -4.39
N ALA A 131 1.27 6.53 -5.63
CA ALA A 131 1.91 5.27 -6.00
C ALA A 131 3.26 5.09 -5.29
N PHE A 132 4.09 6.13 -5.26
CA PHE A 132 5.35 6.14 -4.53
C PHE A 132 5.14 5.91 -3.02
N MET A 133 4.22 6.66 -2.40
CA MET A 133 3.93 6.51 -0.98
C MET A 133 3.38 5.11 -0.66
N SER A 134 2.55 4.52 -1.54
CA SER A 134 2.07 3.14 -1.43
C SER A 134 3.23 2.15 -1.43
N ALA A 135 4.19 2.28 -2.36
CA ALA A 135 5.40 1.45 -2.39
C ALA A 135 6.22 1.58 -1.10
N CYS A 136 6.35 2.80 -0.57
CA CYS A 136 7.02 3.01 0.72
C CYS A 136 6.31 2.29 1.87
N VAL A 137 4.97 2.28 1.90
CA VAL A 137 4.20 1.52 2.91
C VAL A 137 4.48 0.03 2.78
N VAL A 138 4.46 -0.52 1.55
CA VAL A 138 4.75 -1.94 1.30
C VAL A 138 6.13 -2.32 1.87
N GLU A 139 7.17 -1.57 1.55
CA GLU A 139 8.53 -1.79 2.07
C GLU A 139 8.61 -1.72 3.60
N MET A 140 7.92 -0.76 4.20
CA MET A 140 7.94 -0.61 5.67
C MET A 140 7.26 -1.76 6.40
N PHE A 141 6.18 -2.34 5.84
CA PHE A 141 5.51 -3.51 6.41
C PHE A 141 6.35 -4.79 6.30
N GLY A 142 7.27 -4.85 5.35
CA GLY A 142 8.19 -5.98 5.15
C GLY A 142 9.37 -6.05 6.13
N ILE A 143 9.68 -4.97 6.87
CA ILE A 143 10.85 -4.92 7.77
C ILE A 143 10.74 -5.96 8.89
N ASP A 144 9.57 -6.03 9.53
CA ASP A 144 9.26 -7.04 10.55
C ASP A 144 7.78 -7.44 10.40
N GLN A 145 7.56 -8.62 9.81
CA GLN A 145 6.22 -9.11 9.53
C GLN A 145 5.43 -9.44 10.80
N ASN A 146 6.08 -9.86 11.89
CA ASN A 146 5.42 -10.19 13.15
C ASN A 146 4.80 -8.93 13.80
N GLN A 147 5.56 -7.85 13.90
CA GLN A 147 5.06 -6.59 14.43
C GLN A 147 4.07 -5.91 13.47
N SER A 148 4.30 -6.02 12.17
CA SER A 148 3.44 -5.45 11.13
C SER A 148 2.08 -6.13 11.03
N TYR A 149 1.96 -7.42 11.39
CA TYR A 149 0.70 -8.16 11.38
C TYR A 149 -0.39 -7.49 12.21
N GLY A 150 -0.08 -7.12 13.44
CA GLY A 150 -1.05 -6.47 14.34
C GLY A 150 -1.58 -5.14 13.78
N LEU A 151 -0.68 -4.35 13.17
CA LEU A 151 -1.05 -3.09 12.51
C LEU A 151 -1.89 -3.32 11.26
N ALA A 152 -1.48 -4.25 10.39
CA ALA A 152 -2.23 -4.62 9.19
C ALA A 152 -3.65 -5.10 9.54
N PHE A 153 -3.75 -6.02 10.51
CA PHE A 153 -5.03 -6.52 11.00
C PHE A 153 -5.94 -5.39 11.50
N ALA A 154 -5.42 -4.46 12.30
CA ALA A 154 -6.19 -3.34 12.83
C ALA A 154 -6.75 -2.43 11.71
N TYR A 155 -5.94 -2.13 10.69
CA TYR A 155 -6.36 -1.29 9.58
C TYR A 155 -7.33 -2.01 8.62
N ILE A 156 -7.09 -3.29 8.32
CA ILE A 156 -8.02 -4.12 7.53
C ILE A 156 -9.37 -4.21 8.25
N ARG A 157 -9.37 -4.39 9.58
CA ARG A 157 -10.59 -4.37 10.40
C ARG A 157 -11.33 -3.03 10.31
N GLN A 158 -10.62 -1.89 10.23
CA GLN A 158 -11.26 -0.59 10.01
C GLN A 158 -11.98 -0.53 8.65
N LEU A 159 -11.34 -1.00 7.57
CA LEU A 159 -11.97 -1.09 6.26
C LEU A 159 -13.21 -2.01 6.28
N ALA A 160 -13.12 -3.16 6.93
CA ALA A 160 -14.26 -4.07 7.11
C ALA A 160 -15.40 -3.42 7.90
N THR A 161 -15.09 -2.63 8.93
CA THR A 161 -16.10 -1.91 9.72
C THR A 161 -16.82 -0.85 8.90
N LEU A 162 -16.10 -0.06 8.08
CA LEU A 162 -16.69 0.91 7.17
C LEU A 162 -17.62 0.24 6.16
N LEU A 163 -17.18 -0.89 5.58
CA LEU A 163 -18.01 -1.67 4.65
C LEU A 163 -19.28 -2.21 5.32
N ARG A 164 -19.15 -2.79 6.50
CA ARG A 164 -20.29 -3.31 7.26
C ARG A 164 -21.31 -2.20 7.60
N ASN A 165 -20.82 -1.03 7.99
CA ASN A 165 -21.69 0.11 8.26
C ASN A 165 -22.41 0.59 6.99
N ALA A 166 -21.73 0.60 5.84
CA ALA A 166 -22.34 0.95 4.56
C ALA A 166 -23.45 -0.03 4.16
N LEU A 167 -23.24 -1.33 4.36
CA LEU A 167 -24.22 -2.37 4.06
C LEU A 167 -25.42 -2.34 5.03
N ALA A 168 -25.20 -2.02 6.31
CA ALA A 168 -26.23 -1.97 7.34
C ALA A 168 -27.10 -0.71 7.22
N GLN A 169 -26.49 0.46 7.12
CA GLN A 169 -27.19 1.75 7.17
C GLN A 169 -27.80 2.15 5.83
N LYS A 170 -27.20 1.74 4.71
CA LYS A 170 -27.65 2.06 3.33
C LYS A 170 -27.89 3.55 3.07
N THR A 171 -27.19 4.43 3.81
CA THR A 171 -27.27 5.88 3.65
C THR A 171 -26.27 6.37 2.61
N LYS A 172 -26.52 7.52 1.99
CA LYS A 172 -25.62 8.13 1.01
C LYS A 172 -24.21 8.39 1.58
N ASP A 173 -24.12 8.79 2.84
CA ASP A 173 -22.84 9.10 3.46
C ASP A 173 -22.07 7.83 3.85
N ALA A 174 -22.77 6.78 4.26
CA ALA A 174 -22.18 5.47 4.49
C ALA A 174 -21.61 4.88 3.17
N PHE A 175 -22.32 5.01 2.05
CA PHE A 175 -21.78 4.61 0.74
C PHE A 175 -20.58 5.44 0.30
N LYS A 176 -20.57 6.76 0.53
CA LYS A 176 -19.43 7.62 0.24
C LYS A 176 -18.18 7.24 1.03
N SER A 177 -18.33 6.71 2.24
CA SER A 177 -17.19 6.26 3.05
C SER A 177 -16.43 5.07 2.45
N VAL A 178 -17.12 4.24 1.67
CA VAL A 178 -16.55 3.09 0.96
C VAL A 178 -16.18 3.46 -0.49
N TYR A 179 -17.03 4.24 -1.16
CA TYR A 179 -16.84 4.65 -2.55
C TYR A 179 -16.07 5.97 -2.64
N CYS A 180 -14.90 6.02 -2.02
CA CYS A 180 -13.96 7.13 -2.05
C CYS A 180 -12.54 6.63 -2.35
N TRP A 181 -11.70 7.52 -2.86
CA TRP A 181 -10.32 7.21 -3.20
C TRP A 181 -9.52 6.69 -2.01
N GLN A 182 -9.71 7.27 -0.84
CA GLN A 182 -8.97 6.84 0.35
C GLN A 182 -9.21 5.37 0.69
N TYR A 183 -10.47 4.93 0.65
CA TYR A 183 -10.83 3.54 0.92
C TYR A 183 -10.23 2.58 -0.09
N ILE A 184 -10.41 2.87 -1.39
CA ILE A 184 -9.94 2.03 -2.48
C ILE A 184 -8.41 1.96 -2.51
N ASN A 185 -7.72 3.08 -2.37
CA ASN A 185 -6.26 3.12 -2.32
C ASN A 185 -5.71 2.37 -1.10
N CYS A 186 -6.34 2.47 0.08
CA CYS A 186 -5.94 1.68 1.24
C CYS A 186 -6.14 0.19 1.00
N LEU A 187 -7.24 -0.22 0.39
CA LEU A 187 -7.49 -1.63 0.05
C LEU A 187 -6.45 -2.17 -0.95
N GLU A 188 -6.15 -1.41 -2.00
CA GLU A 188 -5.11 -1.74 -2.98
C GLU A 188 -3.71 -1.79 -2.33
N CYS A 189 -3.43 -0.92 -1.37
CA CYS A 189 -2.17 -0.95 -0.62
C CYS A 189 -2.02 -2.25 0.17
N PHE A 190 -3.08 -2.75 0.83
CA PHE A 190 -3.03 -4.05 1.53
C PHE A 190 -2.90 -5.22 0.56
N GLU A 191 -3.55 -5.17 -0.60
CA GLU A 191 -3.32 -6.16 -1.66
C GLU A 191 -1.83 -6.21 -2.04
N ARG A 192 -1.20 -5.05 -2.26
CA ARG A 192 0.22 -4.96 -2.59
C ARG A 192 1.14 -5.46 -1.47
N ILE A 193 0.83 -5.16 -0.20
CA ILE A 193 1.58 -5.66 0.96
C ILE A 193 1.54 -7.20 0.98
N LEU A 194 0.36 -7.77 0.79
CA LEU A 194 0.19 -9.22 0.78
C LEU A 194 0.90 -9.86 -0.41
N THR A 195 0.75 -9.30 -1.60
CA THR A 195 1.43 -9.80 -2.80
C THR A 195 2.95 -9.77 -2.66
N ALA A 196 3.50 -8.73 -2.05
CA ALA A 196 4.95 -8.59 -1.87
C ALA A 196 5.53 -9.50 -0.78
N HIS A 197 4.78 -9.71 0.32
CA HIS A 197 5.35 -10.33 1.53
C HIS A 197 4.67 -11.63 1.96
N ALA A 198 3.56 -12.02 1.35
CA ALA A 198 2.80 -13.22 1.72
C ALA A 198 2.64 -14.24 0.57
N SER A 199 3.13 -13.92 -0.63
CA SER A 199 3.11 -14.82 -1.79
C SER A 199 4.06 -16.00 -1.59
N ASN A 200 3.63 -17.20 -1.98
CA ASN A 200 4.49 -18.41 -2.00
C ASN A 200 5.47 -18.42 -3.19
N ARG A 201 5.29 -17.56 -4.18
CA ARG A 201 6.20 -17.50 -5.31
C ARG A 201 7.55 -16.98 -4.83
N GLU A 202 8.56 -17.82 -4.89
CA GLU A 202 9.95 -17.39 -5.00
C GLU A 202 10.04 -16.50 -6.24
N TYR A 203 9.80 -15.23 -6.06
CA TYR A 203 10.09 -14.24 -7.08
C TYR A 203 11.61 -14.17 -7.12
N SER A 204 12.18 -15.02 -7.97
CA SER A 204 13.58 -15.01 -8.33
C SER A 204 13.89 -13.68 -9.03
N SER A 205 13.92 -12.58 -8.28
CA SER A 205 14.57 -11.36 -8.71
C SER A 205 16.08 -11.64 -8.63
N LYS A 206 16.66 -12.07 -9.73
CA LYS A 206 18.10 -11.97 -9.96
C LYS A 206 18.51 -10.52 -9.71
N GLY A 207 18.97 -10.20 -8.52
CA GLY A 207 19.50 -8.86 -8.29
C GLY A 207 19.79 -8.40 -6.86
N SER A 208 19.36 -9.09 -5.81
CA SER A 208 19.81 -8.76 -4.46
C SER A 208 19.95 -10.03 -3.64
N GLY A 209 21.21 -10.34 -3.27
CA GLY A 209 21.54 -11.51 -2.49
C GLY A 209 21.06 -11.40 -1.05
N GLU A 210 19.79 -11.64 -0.82
CA GLU A 210 19.22 -11.84 0.50
C GLU A 210 18.65 -13.24 0.62
N GLN A 211 19.09 -13.92 1.65
CA GLN A 211 18.85 -15.32 1.95
C GLN A 211 17.36 -15.63 2.02
N THR A 212 16.89 -16.45 1.11
CA THR A 212 15.64 -17.21 1.28
C THR A 212 15.75 -18.02 2.57
N THR A 213 14.86 -17.79 3.51
CA THR A 213 14.64 -18.71 4.62
C THR A 213 14.18 -20.05 4.02
N LYS A 214 15.06 -21.02 4.04
CA LYS A 214 14.86 -22.39 3.54
C LYS A 214 13.92 -23.23 4.43
N ASP A 215 13.15 -22.60 5.28
CA ASP A 215 12.09 -23.26 6.03
C ASP A 215 10.77 -22.93 5.35
N GLY A 216 9.99 -23.93 4.99
CA GLY A 216 8.65 -23.86 4.40
C GLY A 216 7.61 -23.17 5.30
N SER A 217 7.99 -22.16 6.06
CA SER A 217 7.12 -21.38 6.93
C SER A 217 6.31 -20.39 6.10
N THR A 218 5.01 -20.58 6.12
CA THR A 218 4.03 -19.68 5.54
C THR A 218 4.17 -18.29 6.16
N SER A 219 4.24 -17.23 5.35
CA SER A 219 4.32 -15.85 5.84
C SER A 219 3.23 -15.55 6.88
N VAL A 220 3.61 -14.86 7.96
CA VAL A 220 2.70 -14.45 9.05
C VAL A 220 1.54 -13.57 8.52
N LEU A 221 1.75 -12.83 7.43
CA LEU A 221 0.75 -11.96 6.83
C LEU A 221 -0.28 -12.71 5.97
N ARG A 222 -0.02 -13.96 5.56
CA ARG A 222 -0.89 -14.72 4.66
C ARG A 222 -2.35 -14.87 5.14
N PRO A 223 -2.66 -15.09 6.43
CA PRO A 223 -4.04 -15.17 6.91
C PRO A 223 -4.87 -13.89 6.64
N LEU A 224 -4.22 -12.74 6.44
CA LEU A 224 -4.90 -11.48 6.13
C LEU A 224 -5.42 -11.40 4.69
N ALA A 225 -5.02 -12.31 3.81
CA ALA A 225 -5.48 -12.34 2.43
C ALA A 225 -6.99 -12.58 2.33
N TYR A 226 -7.52 -13.51 3.12
CA TYR A 226 -8.96 -13.81 3.13
C TYR A 226 -9.83 -12.60 3.52
N PRO A 227 -9.60 -11.89 4.64
CA PRO A 227 -10.38 -10.69 4.96
C PRO A 227 -10.23 -9.59 3.91
N VAL A 228 -9.07 -9.36 3.31
CA VAL A 228 -8.91 -8.38 2.23
C VAL A 228 -9.73 -8.77 1.00
N GLN A 229 -9.71 -10.05 0.61
CA GLN A 229 -10.53 -10.59 -0.48
C GLN A 229 -12.03 -10.39 -0.21
N GLN A 230 -12.51 -10.69 1.01
CA GLN A 230 -13.92 -10.51 1.38
C GLN A 230 -14.34 -9.04 1.39
N ILE A 231 -13.47 -8.14 1.82
CA ILE A 231 -13.72 -6.69 1.77
C ILE A 231 -13.83 -6.21 0.32
N ALA A 232 -12.96 -6.66 -0.57
CA ALA A 232 -13.00 -6.29 -1.99
C ALA A 232 -14.28 -6.81 -2.67
N LEU A 233 -14.65 -8.07 -2.43
CA LEU A 233 -15.92 -8.68 -2.91
C LEU A 233 -17.14 -7.94 -2.38
N GLY A 234 -17.15 -7.62 -1.08
CA GLY A 234 -18.23 -6.87 -0.45
C GLY A 234 -18.35 -5.47 -1.02
N ALA A 235 -17.23 -4.74 -1.19
CA ALA A 235 -17.22 -3.41 -1.77
C ALA A 235 -17.76 -3.40 -3.22
N ALA A 236 -17.44 -4.41 -4.03
CA ALA A 236 -17.96 -4.54 -5.39
C ALA A 236 -19.48 -4.72 -5.46
N ARG A 237 -20.11 -5.24 -4.40
CA ARG A 237 -21.55 -5.53 -4.32
C ARG A 237 -22.39 -4.44 -3.64
N VAL A 238 -21.77 -3.41 -3.04
CA VAL A 238 -22.50 -2.37 -2.29
C VAL A 238 -23.50 -1.62 -3.16
N LEU A 239 -23.07 -1.18 -4.36
CA LEU A 239 -23.92 -0.47 -5.32
C LEU A 239 -23.72 -1.04 -6.73
N PRO A 240 -24.58 -1.95 -7.18
CA PRO A 240 -24.54 -2.49 -8.55
C PRO A 240 -25.09 -1.44 -9.55
N SER A 241 -24.28 -0.46 -9.93
CA SER A 241 -24.65 0.58 -10.87
C SER A 241 -23.56 0.79 -11.92
N ALA A 242 -23.97 0.90 -13.17
CA ALA A 242 -23.08 1.16 -14.31
C ALA A 242 -22.18 2.39 -14.11
N ARG A 243 -22.66 3.41 -13.37
CA ARG A 243 -21.87 4.62 -13.08
C ARG A 243 -20.58 4.34 -12.30
N TYR A 244 -20.54 3.27 -11.53
CA TYR A 244 -19.39 2.84 -10.75
C TYR A 244 -18.58 1.73 -11.43
N ALA A 245 -18.74 1.56 -12.75
CA ALA A 245 -17.96 0.60 -13.53
C ALA A 245 -16.43 0.76 -13.32
N PRO A 246 -15.83 1.97 -13.33
CA PRO A 246 -14.39 2.12 -13.09
C PRO A 246 -13.96 1.59 -11.72
N LEU A 247 -14.74 1.88 -10.67
CA LEU A 247 -14.47 1.38 -9.32
C LEU A 247 -14.55 -0.15 -9.27
N ARG A 248 -15.58 -0.73 -9.89
CA ARG A 248 -15.76 -2.20 -9.92
C ARG A 248 -14.63 -2.89 -10.67
N ILE A 249 -14.22 -2.37 -11.83
CA ILE A 249 -13.07 -2.87 -12.59
C ILE A 249 -11.80 -2.85 -11.73
N ARG A 250 -11.56 -1.77 -11.00
CA ARG A 250 -10.41 -1.68 -10.07
C ARG A 250 -10.48 -2.74 -8.97
N LEU A 251 -11.66 -3.02 -8.42
CA LEU A 251 -11.84 -4.08 -7.43
C LEU A 251 -11.64 -5.48 -8.03
N LEU A 252 -12.06 -5.71 -9.28
CA LEU A 252 -11.78 -6.97 -9.99
C LEU A 252 -10.26 -7.15 -10.18
N LYS A 253 -9.53 -6.10 -10.55
CA LYS A 253 -8.06 -6.11 -10.65
C LYS A 253 -7.39 -6.49 -9.31
N ILE A 254 -7.86 -5.92 -8.20
CA ILE A 254 -7.38 -6.27 -6.86
C ILE A 254 -7.63 -7.76 -6.57
N LEU A 255 -8.84 -8.24 -6.84
CA LEU A 255 -9.22 -9.65 -6.60
C LEU A 255 -8.41 -10.63 -7.44
N ASN A 256 -8.21 -10.36 -8.75
CA ASN A 256 -7.41 -11.21 -9.63
C ASN A 256 -5.95 -11.25 -9.20
N ARG A 257 -5.35 -10.09 -8.88
CA ARG A 257 -3.96 -10.03 -8.39
C ARG A 257 -3.79 -10.79 -7.08
N LEU A 258 -4.73 -10.61 -6.14
CA LEU A 258 -4.69 -11.31 -4.86
C LEU A 258 -4.87 -12.83 -5.03
N SER A 259 -5.82 -13.26 -5.86
CA SER A 259 -6.06 -14.68 -6.17
C SER A 259 -4.81 -15.34 -6.75
N ARG A 260 -4.16 -14.67 -7.70
CA ARG A 260 -2.94 -15.15 -8.35
C ARG A 260 -1.76 -15.23 -7.40
N SER A 261 -1.57 -14.22 -6.55
CA SER A 261 -0.42 -14.16 -5.65
C SER A 261 -0.56 -15.09 -4.44
N MET A 262 -1.79 -15.28 -3.95
CA MET A 262 -2.09 -16.14 -2.79
C MET A 262 -2.46 -17.57 -3.19
N GLU A 263 -2.63 -17.86 -4.48
CA GLU A 263 -3.13 -19.15 -4.98
C GLU A 263 -4.47 -19.54 -4.35
N THR A 264 -5.35 -18.53 -4.20
CA THR A 264 -6.68 -18.70 -3.59
C THR A 264 -7.76 -18.30 -4.59
N PHE A 265 -8.83 -19.06 -4.63
CA PHE A 265 -9.97 -18.75 -5.51
C PHE A 265 -10.74 -17.53 -5.01
N ALA A 266 -11.05 -16.58 -5.92
CA ALA A 266 -12.02 -15.51 -5.72
C ALA A 266 -13.07 -15.56 -6.83
N PRO A 267 -14.38 -15.42 -6.54
CA PRO A 267 -15.44 -15.45 -7.56
C PRO A 267 -15.52 -14.11 -8.30
N VAL A 268 -14.57 -13.87 -9.21
CA VAL A 268 -14.48 -12.65 -10.02
C VAL A 268 -15.44 -12.67 -11.21
N ALA A 269 -15.59 -13.84 -11.85
CA ALA A 269 -16.41 -14.00 -13.05
C ALA A 269 -17.86 -13.49 -12.90
N PRO A 270 -18.62 -13.78 -11.84
CA PRO A 270 -19.99 -13.25 -11.68
C PRO A 270 -20.03 -11.72 -11.65
N LEU A 271 -19.05 -11.08 -11.02
CA LEU A 271 -18.98 -9.61 -10.92
C LEU A 271 -18.63 -8.95 -12.25
N ALA A 272 -17.75 -9.58 -13.04
CA ALA A 272 -17.39 -9.10 -14.38
C ALA A 272 -18.55 -9.30 -15.36
N LEU A 273 -19.25 -10.44 -15.33
CA LEU A 273 -20.44 -10.68 -16.13
C LEU A 273 -21.58 -9.70 -15.78
N GLU A 274 -21.72 -9.34 -14.50
CA GLU A 274 -22.71 -8.33 -14.08
C GLU A 274 -22.38 -6.95 -14.67
N LEU A 275 -21.10 -6.58 -14.85
CA LEU A 275 -20.71 -5.37 -15.56
C LEU A 275 -21.15 -5.39 -17.02
N LEU A 276 -21.00 -6.52 -17.70
CA LEU A 276 -21.41 -6.69 -19.10
C LEU A 276 -22.93 -6.69 -19.27
N ASN A 277 -23.70 -7.03 -18.22
CA ASN A 277 -25.16 -7.06 -18.26
C ASN A 277 -25.83 -5.71 -17.95
N PHE A 278 -25.08 -4.63 -17.78
CA PHE A 278 -25.68 -3.32 -17.57
C PHE A 278 -26.46 -2.84 -18.80
N SER A 279 -27.71 -2.46 -18.59
CA SER A 279 -28.61 -2.01 -19.64
C SER A 279 -28.10 -0.80 -20.42
N GLU A 280 -27.23 0.00 -19.82
CA GLU A 280 -26.61 1.17 -20.42
C GLU A 280 -25.66 0.81 -21.56
N LEU A 281 -25.02 -0.36 -21.51
CA LEU A 281 -24.11 -0.84 -22.56
C LEU A 281 -24.84 -1.25 -23.85
N TYR A 282 -26.14 -1.61 -23.73
CA TYR A 282 -26.95 -2.04 -24.87
C TYR A 282 -27.75 -0.89 -25.51
N LYS A 283 -27.72 0.31 -24.90
CA LYS A 283 -28.37 1.47 -25.45
C LYS A 283 -27.51 2.08 -26.57
N ALA A 284 -28.18 2.55 -27.62
CA ALA A 284 -27.50 3.24 -28.71
C ALA A 284 -26.58 4.35 -28.16
N PRO A 285 -25.32 4.41 -28.57
CA PRO A 285 -24.38 5.41 -28.11
C PRO A 285 -24.86 6.81 -28.53
N MET A 286 -24.66 7.77 -27.62
CA MET A 286 -24.86 9.17 -27.93
C MET A 286 -23.56 9.76 -28.43
N SER A 287 -23.61 10.52 -29.53
CA SER A 287 -22.45 11.25 -30.03
C SER A 287 -22.03 12.34 -29.04
N THR A 288 -21.13 11.98 -28.13
CA THR A 288 -20.46 12.94 -27.23
C THR A 288 -19.04 13.13 -27.73
N LYS A 289 -18.64 14.38 -27.97
CA LYS A 289 -17.26 14.76 -28.35
C LYS A 289 -16.29 14.68 -27.12
N ALA A 290 -16.77 14.21 -25.99
CA ALA A 290 -15.96 14.10 -24.78
C ALA A 290 -14.87 13.01 -24.96
N PRO A 291 -13.62 13.29 -24.57
CA PRO A 291 -12.56 12.29 -24.59
C PRO A 291 -12.91 11.13 -23.65
N SER A 292 -12.38 9.95 -23.95
CA SER A 292 -12.53 8.78 -23.06
C SER A 292 -12.02 9.10 -21.67
N PRO A 293 -12.83 8.90 -20.60
CA PRO A 293 -12.36 9.12 -19.24
C PRO A 293 -11.29 8.09 -18.88
N ASP A 294 -10.22 8.56 -18.26
CA ASP A 294 -9.21 7.67 -17.71
C ASP A 294 -9.76 6.96 -16.44
N PHE A 295 -10.01 5.66 -16.56
CA PHE A 295 -10.49 4.83 -15.45
C PHE A 295 -9.45 4.66 -14.34
N THR A 296 -8.19 5.00 -14.58
CA THR A 296 -7.17 5.02 -13.52
C THR A 296 -7.37 6.21 -12.58
N LEU A 297 -8.00 7.28 -13.05
CA LEU A 297 -8.24 8.52 -12.31
C LEU A 297 -9.71 8.76 -11.98
N ALA A 298 -10.61 7.85 -12.34
CA ALA A 298 -12.04 7.96 -12.08
C ALA A 298 -12.55 6.76 -11.27
N LEU A 299 -13.40 7.03 -10.26
CA LEU A 299 -14.16 5.99 -9.56
C LEU A 299 -15.59 5.86 -10.08
N ARG A 300 -16.09 6.90 -10.72
CA ARG A 300 -17.44 6.93 -11.29
C ARG A 300 -17.48 7.73 -12.57
N VAL A 301 -18.42 7.37 -13.44
CA VAL A 301 -18.73 8.06 -14.69
C VAL A 301 -20.03 8.84 -14.53
N SER A 302 -20.18 9.98 -15.24
CA SER A 302 -21.43 10.73 -15.28
C SER A 302 -22.50 9.96 -16.10
N LYS A 303 -23.78 10.33 -15.95
CA LYS A 303 -24.86 9.70 -16.73
C LYS A 303 -24.73 9.95 -18.24
N THR A 304 -24.20 11.11 -18.62
CA THR A 304 -24.00 11.49 -20.01
C THR A 304 -22.84 10.72 -20.64
N GLU A 305 -21.73 10.59 -19.91
CA GLU A 305 -20.55 9.85 -20.35
C GLU A 305 -20.78 8.34 -20.48
N LEU A 306 -21.65 7.74 -19.65
CA LEU A 306 -22.01 6.32 -19.75
C LEU A 306 -22.57 5.90 -21.11
N ARG A 307 -23.14 6.84 -21.87
CA ARG A 307 -23.66 6.61 -23.21
C ARG A 307 -22.66 7.00 -24.31
N SER A 308 -21.42 7.36 -23.96
CA SER A 308 -20.33 7.56 -24.90
C SER A 308 -19.82 6.21 -25.42
N PRO A 309 -19.61 6.03 -26.73
CA PRO A 309 -19.02 4.80 -27.26
C PRO A 309 -17.69 4.48 -26.59
N ALA A 310 -16.84 5.49 -26.41
CA ALA A 310 -15.52 5.31 -25.79
C ALA A 310 -15.59 4.73 -24.36
N VAL A 311 -16.60 5.13 -23.57
CA VAL A 311 -16.80 4.56 -22.22
C VAL A 311 -17.34 3.13 -22.28
N GLN A 312 -18.28 2.87 -23.20
CA GLN A 312 -18.84 1.54 -23.40
C GLN A 312 -17.73 0.55 -23.83
N ASP A 313 -16.89 0.93 -24.78
CA ASP A 313 -15.77 0.11 -25.26
C ASP A 313 -14.77 -0.20 -24.13
N VAL A 314 -14.32 0.82 -23.37
CA VAL A 314 -13.39 0.63 -22.24
C VAL A 314 -13.97 -0.26 -21.14
N VAL A 315 -15.28 -0.14 -20.83
CA VAL A 315 -15.91 -1.02 -19.84
C VAL A 315 -15.94 -2.45 -20.31
N VAL A 316 -16.33 -2.69 -21.58
CA VAL A 316 -16.40 -4.03 -22.16
C VAL A 316 -15.00 -4.65 -22.24
N GLU A 317 -14.02 -3.93 -22.79
CA GLU A 317 -12.63 -4.37 -22.91
C GLU A 317 -12.04 -4.73 -21.55
N SER A 318 -12.15 -3.82 -20.57
CA SER A 318 -11.65 -4.09 -19.21
C SER A 318 -12.36 -5.27 -18.52
N ALA A 319 -13.66 -5.45 -18.74
CA ALA A 319 -14.38 -6.59 -18.17
C ALA A 319 -13.94 -7.92 -18.79
N PHE A 320 -13.66 -7.95 -20.11
CA PHE A 320 -13.10 -9.11 -20.79
C PHE A 320 -11.65 -9.41 -20.37
N GLU A 321 -10.82 -8.39 -20.19
CA GLU A 321 -9.47 -8.55 -19.65
C GLU A 321 -9.51 -9.25 -18.28
N GLU A 322 -10.35 -8.76 -17.36
CA GLU A 322 -10.44 -9.32 -16.02
C GLU A 322 -11.05 -10.73 -16.01
N LEU A 323 -11.98 -11.03 -16.91
CA LEU A 323 -12.50 -12.37 -17.11
C LEU A 323 -11.40 -13.31 -17.66
N GLY A 324 -10.64 -12.86 -18.65
CA GLY A 324 -9.54 -13.62 -19.21
C GLY A 324 -8.47 -13.96 -18.18
N GLU A 325 -8.07 -12.98 -17.35
CA GLU A 325 -7.13 -13.20 -16.25
C GLU A 325 -7.67 -14.20 -15.22
N HIS A 326 -8.95 -14.09 -14.88
CA HIS A 326 -9.60 -14.99 -13.94
C HIS A 326 -9.65 -16.44 -14.46
N TYR A 327 -10.11 -16.64 -15.69
CA TYR A 327 -10.18 -17.98 -16.27
C TYR A 327 -8.81 -18.58 -16.50
N PHE A 328 -7.84 -17.80 -16.95
CA PHE A 328 -6.46 -18.26 -17.09
C PHE A 328 -5.92 -18.79 -15.75
N PHE A 329 -6.14 -18.06 -14.67
CA PHE A 329 -5.74 -18.50 -13.33
C PHE A 329 -6.49 -19.77 -12.90
N CYS A 330 -7.82 -19.83 -13.09
CA CYS A 330 -8.62 -21.00 -12.74
C CYS A 330 -8.20 -22.26 -13.50
N CYS A 331 -7.97 -22.16 -14.80
CA CYS A 331 -7.49 -23.27 -15.61
C CYS A 331 -6.11 -23.74 -15.12
N PHE A 332 -5.19 -22.81 -14.91
CA PHE A 332 -3.85 -23.14 -14.40
C PHE A 332 -3.91 -23.84 -13.04
N PHE A 333 -4.74 -23.33 -12.13
CA PHE A 333 -4.89 -23.88 -10.79
C PHE A 333 -5.50 -25.29 -10.80
N VAL A 334 -6.51 -25.54 -11.63
CA VAL A 334 -7.12 -26.87 -11.77
C VAL A 334 -6.15 -27.88 -12.39
N PHE A 335 -5.40 -27.50 -13.42
CA PHE A 335 -4.38 -28.36 -14.02
C PHE A 335 -3.25 -28.68 -13.05
N TYR A 336 -2.75 -27.70 -12.33
CA TYR A 336 -1.66 -27.88 -11.37
C TYR A 336 -2.07 -28.74 -10.18
N SER A 337 -3.26 -28.53 -9.63
CA SER A 337 -3.82 -29.33 -8.54
C SER A 337 -3.99 -30.81 -8.93
N LYS A 338 -4.46 -31.09 -10.14
CA LYS A 338 -4.60 -32.49 -10.63
C LYS A 338 -3.27 -33.20 -10.82
N THR A 339 -2.22 -32.48 -11.26
CA THR A 339 -0.91 -33.06 -11.53
C THR A 339 -0.15 -33.45 -10.24
N TYR A 340 -0.42 -32.72 -9.13
CA TYR A 340 0.21 -33.00 -7.83
C TYR A 340 -0.62 -33.88 -6.89
N SER A 341 -1.91 -34.08 -7.15
CA SER A 341 -2.77 -35.02 -6.39
C SER A 341 -2.55 -36.48 -6.74
N HIS A 342 -1.78 -36.77 -7.80
CA HIS A 342 -1.45 -38.11 -8.25
C HIS A 342 0.01 -38.55 -7.94
N ARG A 343 0.72 -37.82 -7.13
CA ARG A 343 1.99 -38.20 -6.52
C ARG A 343 1.88 -38.27 -5.00
#